data_eb6d843af5776a470d0e83625b9a7fc0
#
_entry.id   eb6d843af5776a470d0e83625b9a7fc0
#
_cell.length_a   1.000
_cell.length_b   1.000
_cell.length_c   1.000
_cell.angle_alpha   90.00
_cell.angle_beta   90.00
_cell.angle_gamma   90.00
#
_symmetry.space_group_name_H-M   'P 1'
#
loop_
_entity.id
_entity.type
_entity.pdbx_description
1 polymer ?
#
loop_
_entity_poly.entity_id
_entity_poly.type
_entity_poly.pdbx_seq_one_letter_code
_entity_poly.pdbx_strand_id
1 'polypeptide(L)'
;MVAKKDKYVFAQVIRDVIEFLEIEDDPTPELTPEALAERYTEILQIAVRLVQQFPDVSLDNELPNRPRSWKVLLHHVFQIPKAFLDNEEKSQEYTYELMTESPPEKLKNSSDISNFGEEISNRFILWWKKSRDSDFSKQVPTYFGMTSRHELLERTVWHSTQHIRQLQSLLENLEIKP
;
A
#
# COMPACT_ATOMS: atom_id res chain seq x y z
N MET A 1 12.99 31.90 -11.81
CA MET A 1 12.65 30.81 -12.77
C MET A 1 12.66 29.52 -11.97
N VAL A 2 11.49 29.03 -11.56
CA VAL A 2 11.36 27.78 -10.79
C VAL A 2 11.38 26.64 -11.82
N ALA A 3 12.39 25.78 -11.73
CA ALA A 3 12.47 24.60 -12.58
C ALA A 3 11.21 23.74 -12.33
N LYS A 4 10.45 23.48 -13.39
CA LYS A 4 9.43 22.43 -13.38
C LYS A 4 10.12 21.12 -12.98
N LYS A 5 9.82 20.61 -11.79
CA LYS A 5 10.12 19.23 -11.45
C LYS A 5 9.28 18.37 -12.38
N ASP A 6 9.91 17.78 -13.37
CA ASP A 6 9.27 16.76 -14.20
C ASP A 6 8.86 15.62 -13.28
N LYS A 7 7.56 15.38 -13.23
CA LYS A 7 6.96 14.31 -12.41
C LYS A 7 7.13 13.01 -13.17
N TYR A 8 8.23 12.31 -12.92
CA TYR A 8 8.35 10.93 -13.40
C TYR A 8 7.39 10.04 -12.62
N VAL A 9 6.43 9.47 -13.33
CA VAL A 9 5.63 8.37 -12.82
C VAL A 9 6.54 7.18 -12.64
N PHE A 10 6.42 6.43 -11.54
CA PHE A 10 7.29 5.28 -11.25
C PHE A 10 7.37 4.29 -12.43
N ALA A 11 6.23 4.01 -13.06
CA ALA A 11 6.17 3.18 -14.27
C ALA A 11 7.00 3.77 -15.44
N GLN A 12 7.07 5.11 -15.56
CA GLN A 12 7.91 5.77 -16.57
C GLN A 12 9.39 5.59 -16.24
N VAL A 13 9.78 5.75 -14.98
CA VAL A 13 11.17 5.53 -14.56
C VAL A 13 11.63 4.10 -14.85
N ILE A 14 10.77 3.12 -14.59
CA ILE A 14 11.08 1.71 -14.91
C ILE A 14 11.21 1.50 -16.41
N ARG A 15 10.31 2.07 -17.23
CA ARG A 15 10.41 1.99 -18.69
C ARG A 15 11.71 2.64 -19.19
N ASP A 16 12.03 3.84 -18.68
CA ASP A 16 13.27 4.54 -19.06
C ASP A 16 14.52 3.72 -18.70
N VAL A 17 14.51 3.00 -17.57
CA VAL A 17 15.60 2.10 -17.17
C VAL A 17 15.69 0.87 -18.07
N ILE A 18 14.55 0.25 -18.41
CA ILE A 18 14.47 -0.90 -19.31
C ILE A 18 15.00 -0.52 -20.69
N GLU A 19 14.54 0.62 -21.23
CA GLU A 19 15.00 1.16 -22.52
C GLU A 19 16.51 1.48 -22.49
N PHE A 20 16.99 2.14 -21.42
CA PHE A 20 18.41 2.47 -21.26
C PHE A 20 19.31 1.23 -21.18
N LEU A 21 18.82 0.15 -20.56
CA LEU A 21 19.57 -1.11 -20.42
C LEU A 21 19.39 -2.05 -21.63
N GLU A 22 18.64 -1.64 -22.65
CA GLU A 22 18.34 -2.46 -23.85
C GLU A 22 17.75 -3.83 -23.47
N ILE A 23 17.01 -3.91 -22.35
CA ILE A 23 16.33 -5.13 -21.93
C ILE A 23 15.11 -5.29 -22.84
N GLU A 24 14.96 -6.47 -23.46
CA GLU A 24 13.72 -6.80 -24.17
C GLU A 24 12.55 -6.75 -23.17
N ASP A 25 11.77 -5.67 -23.28
CA ASP A 25 10.54 -5.50 -22.49
C ASP A 25 9.44 -6.29 -23.20
N ASP A 26 9.12 -7.46 -22.65
CA ASP A 26 7.84 -8.10 -22.98
C ASP A 26 6.76 -7.30 -22.26
N PRO A 27 5.97 -6.47 -22.97
CA PRO A 27 5.03 -5.56 -22.32
C PRO A 27 4.06 -6.38 -21.48
N THR A 28 4.30 -6.43 -20.18
CA THR A 28 3.36 -7.04 -19.25
C THR A 28 2.04 -6.28 -19.41
N PRO A 29 0.98 -6.92 -19.85
CA PRO A 29 -0.28 -6.23 -20.08
C PRO A 29 -0.71 -5.53 -18.79
N GLU A 30 -1.11 -4.26 -18.92
CA GLU A 30 -1.63 -3.48 -17.82
C GLU A 30 -2.79 -4.24 -17.15
N LEU A 31 -2.73 -4.42 -15.84
CA LEU A 31 -3.77 -5.14 -15.12
C LEU A 31 -5.05 -4.32 -15.12
N THR A 32 -6.16 -4.95 -15.44
CA THR A 32 -7.47 -4.29 -15.34
C THR A 32 -7.78 -3.93 -13.87
N PRO A 33 -8.63 -2.92 -13.61
CA PRO A 33 -9.09 -2.60 -12.26
C PRO A 33 -9.66 -3.82 -11.51
N GLU A 34 -10.33 -4.74 -12.22
CA GLU A 34 -10.82 -6.01 -11.68
C GLU A 34 -9.69 -6.89 -11.17
N ALA A 35 -8.72 -7.15 -12.04
CA ALA A 35 -7.57 -7.98 -11.68
C ALA A 35 -6.75 -7.38 -10.53
N LEU A 36 -6.64 -6.04 -10.49
CA LEU A 36 -6.01 -5.33 -9.36
C LEU A 36 -6.79 -5.50 -8.07
N ALA A 37 -8.12 -5.35 -8.11
CA ALA A 37 -8.98 -5.46 -6.93
C ALA A 37 -9.02 -6.90 -6.38
N GLU A 38 -9.07 -7.92 -7.23
CA GLU A 38 -8.97 -9.32 -6.84
C GLU A 38 -7.64 -9.60 -6.13
N ARG A 39 -6.53 -9.25 -6.77
CA ARG A 39 -5.19 -9.39 -6.16
C ARG A 39 -5.05 -8.63 -4.86
N TYR A 40 -5.62 -7.41 -4.80
CA TYR A 40 -5.51 -6.61 -3.58
C TYR A 40 -6.31 -7.19 -2.43
N THR A 41 -7.45 -7.79 -2.70
CA THR A 41 -8.22 -8.53 -1.69
C THR A 41 -7.38 -9.65 -1.07
N GLU A 42 -6.67 -10.42 -1.89
CA GLU A 42 -5.78 -11.50 -1.40
C GLU A 42 -4.59 -10.93 -0.60
N ILE A 43 -3.97 -9.85 -1.10
CA ILE A 43 -2.85 -9.16 -0.43
C ILE A 43 -3.26 -8.68 0.96
N LEU A 44 -4.43 -8.06 1.11
CA LEU A 44 -4.94 -7.60 2.40
C LEU A 44 -5.18 -8.75 3.37
N GLN A 45 -5.72 -9.88 2.90
CA GLN A 45 -5.89 -11.08 3.73
C GLN A 45 -4.55 -11.69 4.16
N ILE A 46 -3.55 -11.68 3.27
CA ILE A 46 -2.18 -12.11 3.61
C ILE A 46 -1.60 -11.17 4.66
N ALA A 47 -1.76 -9.84 4.50
CA ALA A 47 -1.29 -8.86 5.47
C ALA A 47 -1.86 -9.10 6.86
N VAL A 48 -3.17 -9.34 6.98
CA VAL A 48 -3.84 -9.65 8.24
C VAL A 48 -3.18 -10.87 8.91
N ARG A 49 -3.03 -11.97 8.18
CA ARG A 49 -2.41 -13.20 8.70
C ARG A 49 -0.93 -13.02 9.09
N LEU A 50 -0.17 -12.22 8.36
CA LEU A 50 1.22 -11.92 8.72
C LEU A 50 1.29 -11.09 9.99
N VAL A 51 0.48 -10.05 10.12
CA VAL A 51 0.46 -9.18 11.32
C VAL A 51 0.14 -9.97 12.57
N GLN A 52 -0.76 -10.96 12.51
CA GLN A 52 -1.10 -11.84 13.64
C GLN A 52 0.07 -12.67 14.16
N GLN A 53 1.10 -12.89 13.34
CA GLN A 53 2.27 -13.68 13.72
C GLN A 53 3.34 -12.88 14.48
N PHE A 54 3.22 -11.54 14.51
CA PHE A 54 4.19 -10.69 15.22
C PHE A 54 3.96 -10.76 16.73
N PRO A 55 5.00 -11.14 17.53
CA PRO A 55 4.90 -11.08 18.98
C PRO A 55 4.74 -9.64 19.46
N ASP A 56 3.84 -9.40 20.40
CA ASP A 56 3.58 -8.05 20.93
C ASP A 56 4.85 -7.39 21.50
N VAL A 57 5.72 -8.18 22.11
CA VAL A 57 7.03 -7.71 22.65
C VAL A 57 7.98 -7.16 21.58
N SER A 58 7.74 -7.48 20.32
CA SER A 58 8.58 -7.01 19.21
C SER A 58 8.07 -5.71 18.57
N LEU A 59 6.88 -5.24 18.91
CA LEU A 59 6.23 -4.10 18.26
C LEU A 59 7.00 -2.78 18.41
N ASP A 60 7.74 -2.63 19.52
CA ASP A 60 8.56 -1.45 19.78
C ASP A 60 9.98 -1.55 19.19
N ASN A 61 10.34 -2.70 18.57
CA ASN A 61 11.61 -2.83 17.86
C ASN A 61 11.68 -1.84 16.71
N GLU A 62 12.85 -1.25 16.50
CA GLU A 62 13.09 -0.36 15.36
C GLU A 62 13.45 -1.15 14.10
N LEU A 63 13.12 -0.61 12.96
CA LEU A 63 13.56 -1.13 11.66
C LEU A 63 15.08 -0.88 11.49
N PRO A 64 15.84 -1.82 10.89
CA PRO A 64 17.29 -1.74 10.82
C PRO A 64 17.86 -0.47 10.19
N ASN A 65 17.10 0.18 9.29
CA ASN A 65 17.59 1.32 8.49
C ASN A 65 16.69 2.56 8.57
N ARG A 66 15.72 2.61 9.49
CA ARG A 66 14.76 3.72 9.60
C ARG A 66 14.33 3.89 11.07
N PRO A 67 14.23 5.12 11.58
CA PRO A 67 13.70 5.39 12.92
C PRO A 67 12.17 5.20 12.94
N ARG A 68 11.72 3.98 12.72
CA ARG A 68 10.31 3.59 12.68
C ARG A 68 10.17 2.25 13.39
N SER A 69 9.25 2.16 14.35
CA SER A 69 8.98 0.90 15.04
C SER A 69 8.21 -0.08 14.14
N TRP A 70 8.30 -1.36 14.47
CA TRP A 70 7.52 -2.40 13.79
C TRP A 70 6.02 -2.13 13.90
N LYS A 71 5.54 -1.68 15.06
CA LYS A 71 4.15 -1.25 15.25
C LYS A 71 3.69 -0.25 14.17
N VAL A 72 4.51 0.76 13.90
CA VAL A 72 4.22 1.77 12.88
C VAL A 72 4.20 1.15 11.49
N LEU A 73 5.10 0.21 11.19
CA LEU A 73 5.12 -0.49 9.91
C LEU A 73 3.88 -1.38 9.74
N LEU A 74 3.52 -2.18 10.76
CA LEU A 74 2.36 -3.06 10.71
C LEU A 74 1.06 -2.27 10.49
N HIS A 75 0.90 -1.15 11.19
CA HIS A 75 -0.23 -0.24 10.98
C HIS A 75 -0.22 0.37 9.58
N HIS A 76 0.94 0.80 9.10
CA HIS A 76 1.08 1.46 7.80
C HIS A 76 0.61 0.60 6.63
N VAL A 77 0.79 -0.71 6.69
CA VAL A 77 0.29 -1.64 5.66
C VAL A 77 -1.21 -1.51 5.44
N PHE A 78 -1.98 -1.22 6.50
CA PHE A 78 -3.44 -1.02 6.42
C PHE A 78 -3.82 0.47 6.28
N GLN A 79 -2.94 1.38 6.66
CA GLN A 79 -3.16 2.82 6.48
C GLN A 79 -3.12 3.21 4.99
N ILE A 80 -2.29 2.54 4.18
CA ILE A 80 -2.24 2.73 2.73
C ILE A 80 -3.63 2.50 2.09
N PRO A 81 -4.27 1.31 2.21
CA PRO A 81 -5.60 1.08 1.66
C PRO A 81 -6.67 1.95 2.31
N LYS A 82 -6.54 2.29 3.61
CA LYS A 82 -7.45 3.23 4.27
C LYS A 82 -7.42 4.60 3.59
N ALA A 83 -6.22 5.13 3.32
CA ALA A 83 -6.06 6.41 2.64
C ALA A 83 -6.66 6.40 1.23
N PHE A 84 -6.46 5.30 0.48
CA PHE A 84 -7.10 5.08 -0.82
C PHE A 84 -8.64 5.11 -0.69
N LEU A 85 -9.21 4.36 0.25
CA LEU A 85 -10.65 4.30 0.48
C LEU A 85 -11.23 5.64 0.96
N ASP A 86 -10.50 6.39 1.76
CA ASP A 86 -10.92 7.73 2.20
C ASP A 86 -10.96 8.72 1.02
N ASN A 87 -10.03 8.61 0.06
CA ASN A 87 -10.08 9.37 -1.19
C ASN A 87 -11.31 8.97 -2.02
N GLU A 88 -11.52 7.68 -2.23
CA GLU A 88 -12.58 7.14 -3.09
C GLU A 88 -14.00 7.38 -2.55
N GLU A 89 -14.22 7.21 -1.26
CA GLU A 89 -15.55 7.26 -0.65
C GLU A 89 -15.92 8.64 -0.11
N LYS A 90 -14.92 9.42 0.33
CA LYS A 90 -15.13 10.70 1.02
C LYS A 90 -14.66 11.90 0.19
N SER A 91 -14.11 11.65 -1.01
CA SER A 91 -13.43 12.68 -1.82
C SER A 91 -12.34 13.44 -1.04
N GLN A 92 -11.74 12.78 -0.06
CA GLN A 92 -10.61 13.31 0.69
C GLN A 92 -9.37 13.27 -0.19
N GLU A 93 -8.62 14.36 -0.26
CA GLU A 93 -7.37 14.38 -1.03
C GLU A 93 -6.41 13.29 -0.54
N TYR A 94 -5.80 12.55 -1.47
CA TYR A 94 -4.81 11.52 -1.16
C TYR A 94 -3.46 12.20 -0.87
N THR A 95 -3.23 12.52 0.41
CA THR A 95 -2.02 13.20 0.86
C THR A 95 -0.99 12.23 1.44
N TYR A 96 0.27 12.69 1.48
CA TYR A 96 1.34 11.91 2.11
C TYR A 96 1.08 11.72 3.61
N GLU A 97 0.58 12.76 4.29
CA GLU A 97 0.23 12.74 5.72
C GLU A 97 -0.86 11.72 6.01
N LEU A 98 -1.92 11.69 5.18
CA LEU A 98 -3.00 10.71 5.32
C LEU A 98 -2.48 9.27 5.20
N MET A 99 -1.61 9.01 4.24
CA MET A 99 -1.02 7.69 4.02
C MET A 99 -0.05 7.29 5.13
N THR A 100 0.63 8.25 5.76
CA THR A 100 1.67 8.02 6.79
C THR A 100 1.18 8.31 8.22
N GLU A 101 -0.12 8.42 8.42
CA GLU A 101 -0.71 8.65 9.74
C GLU A 101 -0.22 7.61 10.76
N SER A 102 0.15 8.10 11.94
CA SER A 102 0.62 7.23 13.02
C SER A 102 -0.48 6.32 13.55
N PRO A 103 -0.14 5.13 14.09
CA PRO A 103 -1.11 4.25 14.68
C PRO A 103 -1.83 4.94 15.85
N PRO A 104 -3.17 4.89 15.90
CA PRO A 104 -3.94 5.39 17.02
C PRO A 104 -3.55 4.71 18.34
N GLU A 105 -3.62 5.42 19.46
CA GLU A 105 -3.28 4.90 20.80
C GLU A 105 -4.04 3.63 21.19
N LYS A 106 -5.24 3.43 20.66
CA LYS A 106 -6.05 2.24 20.88
C LYS A 106 -5.45 0.95 20.30
N LEU A 107 -4.61 1.04 19.27
CA LEU A 107 -3.93 -0.11 18.68
C LEU A 107 -2.67 -0.43 19.51
N LYS A 108 -2.81 -1.33 20.48
CA LYS A 108 -1.75 -1.62 21.48
C LYS A 108 -0.91 -2.83 21.13
N ASN A 109 -1.49 -3.80 20.43
CA ASN A 109 -0.90 -5.10 20.15
C ASN A 109 -1.14 -5.54 18.70
N SER A 110 -0.55 -6.65 18.29
CA SER A 110 -0.68 -7.21 16.95
C SER A 110 -2.14 -7.59 16.61
N SER A 111 -2.89 -8.06 17.60
CA SER A 111 -4.31 -8.38 17.43
C SER A 111 -5.15 -7.13 17.13
N ASP A 112 -4.92 -6.01 17.84
CA ASP A 112 -5.62 -4.75 17.56
C ASP A 112 -5.34 -4.26 16.14
N ILE A 113 -4.08 -4.36 15.69
CA ILE A 113 -3.67 -3.95 14.34
C ILE A 113 -4.27 -4.90 13.28
N SER A 114 -4.29 -6.19 13.56
CA SER A 114 -4.92 -7.20 12.68
C SER A 114 -6.42 -6.96 12.54
N ASN A 115 -7.14 -6.69 13.64
CA ASN A 115 -8.56 -6.36 13.61
C ASN A 115 -8.83 -5.09 12.78
N PHE A 116 -7.99 -4.06 12.93
CA PHE A 116 -8.03 -2.88 12.07
C PHE A 116 -7.82 -3.25 10.59
N GLY A 117 -6.89 -4.16 10.31
CA GLY A 117 -6.65 -4.68 8.97
C GLY A 117 -7.85 -5.41 8.38
N GLU A 118 -8.56 -6.22 9.19
CA GLU A 118 -9.80 -6.89 8.79
C GLU A 118 -10.91 -5.89 8.46
N GLU A 119 -11.07 -4.84 9.27
CA GLU A 119 -12.03 -3.76 8.99
C GLU A 119 -11.74 -3.10 7.64
N ILE A 120 -10.48 -2.78 7.36
CA ILE A 120 -10.07 -2.15 6.10
C ILE A 120 -10.24 -3.11 4.91
N SER A 121 -9.89 -4.39 5.07
CA SER A 121 -10.09 -5.42 4.04
C SER A 121 -11.58 -5.57 3.68
N ASN A 122 -12.44 -5.65 4.67
CA ASN A 122 -13.89 -5.73 4.46
C ASN A 122 -14.44 -4.46 3.78
N ARG A 123 -13.95 -3.28 4.19
CA ARG A 123 -14.31 -2.00 3.58
C ARG A 123 -13.89 -1.95 2.12
N PHE A 124 -12.70 -2.45 1.77
CA PHE A 124 -12.22 -2.54 0.39
C PHE A 124 -13.12 -3.44 -0.47
N ILE A 125 -13.50 -4.61 0.02
CA ILE A 125 -14.41 -5.53 -0.67
C ILE A 125 -15.77 -4.86 -0.94
N LEU A 126 -16.30 -4.14 0.05
CA LEU A 126 -17.58 -3.43 -0.09
C LEU A 126 -17.47 -2.26 -1.08
N TRP A 127 -16.37 -1.51 -1.02
CA TRP A 127 -16.08 -0.44 -1.98
C TRP A 127 -16.00 -1.01 -3.41
N TRP A 128 -15.26 -2.10 -3.62
CA TRP A 128 -15.11 -2.70 -4.93
C TRP A 128 -16.47 -3.14 -5.52
N LYS A 129 -17.30 -3.80 -4.73
CA LYS A 129 -18.66 -4.20 -5.16
C LYS A 129 -19.50 -3.04 -5.68
N LYS A 130 -19.30 -1.83 -5.16
CA LYS A 130 -20.02 -0.61 -5.57
C LYS A 130 -19.36 0.12 -6.74
N SER A 131 -18.05 0.01 -6.86
CA SER A 131 -17.22 0.84 -7.73
C SER A 131 -16.76 0.14 -8.99
N ARG A 132 -16.91 -1.18 -9.12
CA ARG A 132 -16.38 -1.97 -10.25
C ARG A 132 -16.85 -1.49 -11.64
N ASP A 133 -18.06 -0.94 -11.72
CA ASP A 133 -18.64 -0.43 -12.98
C ASP A 133 -18.40 1.10 -13.16
N SER A 134 -17.54 1.69 -12.31
CA SER A 134 -17.22 3.12 -12.36
C SER A 134 -16.14 3.42 -13.40
N ASP A 135 -16.04 4.70 -13.79
CA ASP A 135 -14.97 5.18 -14.65
C ASP A 135 -13.63 5.28 -13.89
N PHE A 136 -12.74 4.35 -14.14
CA PHE A 136 -11.39 4.31 -13.58
C PHE A 136 -10.39 5.22 -14.33
N SER A 137 -10.75 5.79 -15.46
CA SER A 137 -9.94 6.80 -16.16
C SER A 137 -10.05 8.20 -15.54
N LYS A 138 -11.05 8.41 -14.66
CA LYS A 138 -11.28 9.69 -13.98
C LYS A 138 -10.06 10.11 -13.19
N GLN A 139 -9.65 11.37 -13.39
CA GLN A 139 -8.51 11.96 -12.68
C GLN A 139 -8.87 12.38 -11.25
N VAL A 140 -7.99 12.09 -10.32
CA VAL A 140 -8.09 12.48 -8.91
C VAL A 140 -6.82 13.20 -8.45
N PRO A 141 -6.92 14.19 -7.55
CA PRO A 141 -5.75 14.86 -7.00
C PRO A 141 -5.07 13.99 -5.95
N THR A 142 -3.73 13.92 -6.03
CA THR A 142 -2.89 13.23 -5.06
C THR A 142 -1.66 14.07 -4.73
N TYR A 143 -0.93 13.72 -3.67
CA TYR A 143 0.31 14.43 -3.29
C TYR A 143 1.42 14.35 -4.36
N PHE A 144 1.34 13.40 -5.28
CA PHE A 144 2.24 13.29 -6.42
C PHE A 144 1.65 13.86 -7.73
N GLY A 145 0.45 14.47 -7.68
CA GLY A 145 -0.23 15.17 -8.78
C GLY A 145 -1.54 14.54 -9.18
N MET A 146 -2.08 14.99 -10.32
CA MET A 146 -3.27 14.39 -10.90
C MET A 146 -2.93 13.02 -11.46
N THR A 147 -3.73 12.02 -11.12
CA THR A 147 -3.57 10.65 -11.59
C THR A 147 -4.92 10.00 -11.84
N SER A 148 -5.00 8.98 -12.68
CA SER A 148 -6.24 8.24 -12.85
C SER A 148 -6.55 7.39 -11.60
N ARG A 149 -7.81 7.10 -11.36
CA ARG A 149 -8.23 6.17 -10.31
C ARG A 149 -7.60 4.77 -10.50
N HIS A 150 -7.44 4.35 -11.76
CA HIS A 150 -6.75 3.11 -12.09
C HIS A 150 -5.29 3.14 -11.60
N GLU A 151 -4.54 4.16 -11.98
CA GLU A 151 -3.15 4.30 -11.55
C GLU A 151 -3.03 4.43 -10.02
N LEU A 152 -3.96 5.14 -9.36
CA LEU A 152 -3.96 5.22 -7.90
C LEU A 152 -4.19 3.85 -7.25
N LEU A 153 -5.11 3.04 -7.79
CA LEU A 153 -5.33 1.65 -7.32
C LEU A 153 -4.08 0.80 -7.54
N GLU A 154 -3.48 0.83 -8.72
CA GLU A 154 -2.26 0.10 -9.06
C GLU A 154 -1.12 0.44 -8.10
N ARG A 155 -0.86 1.73 -7.86
CA ARG A 155 0.16 2.21 -6.91
C ARG A 155 -0.13 1.75 -5.49
N THR A 156 -1.39 1.75 -5.09
CA THR A 156 -1.83 1.28 -3.76
C THR A 156 -1.52 -0.21 -3.59
N VAL A 157 -1.86 -1.03 -4.58
CA VAL A 157 -1.57 -2.48 -4.61
C VAL A 157 -0.06 -2.73 -4.54
N TRP A 158 0.69 -2.04 -5.39
CA TRP A 158 2.15 -2.18 -5.45
C TRP A 158 2.81 -1.79 -4.13
N HIS A 159 2.43 -0.64 -3.55
CA HIS A 159 2.99 -0.15 -2.29
C HIS A 159 2.74 -1.13 -1.14
N SER A 160 1.51 -1.62 -1.01
CA SER A 160 1.17 -2.63 0.00
C SER A 160 1.99 -3.92 -0.20
N THR A 161 2.18 -4.36 -1.44
CA THR A 161 2.97 -5.57 -1.75
C THR A 161 4.43 -5.43 -1.30
N GLN A 162 5.04 -4.25 -1.43
CA GLN A 162 6.40 -4.02 -0.95
C GLN A 162 6.49 -4.18 0.58
N HIS A 163 5.49 -3.68 1.31
CA HIS A 163 5.45 -3.84 2.76
C HIS A 163 5.16 -5.28 3.19
N ILE A 164 4.34 -6.02 2.46
CA ILE A 164 4.16 -7.47 2.73
C ILE A 164 5.49 -8.22 2.68
N ARG A 165 6.31 -7.98 1.65
CA ARG A 165 7.66 -8.57 1.54
C ARG A 165 8.54 -8.17 2.73
N GLN A 166 8.45 -6.92 3.16
CA GLN A 166 9.17 -6.45 4.33
C GLN A 166 8.71 -7.16 5.62
N LEU A 167 7.41 -7.36 5.82
CA LEU A 167 6.87 -8.11 6.95
C LEU A 167 7.35 -9.56 6.96
N GLN A 168 7.32 -10.23 5.81
CA GLN A 168 7.82 -11.61 5.67
C GLN A 168 9.29 -11.70 6.09
N SER A 169 10.13 -10.80 5.57
CA SER A 169 11.56 -10.77 5.94
C SER A 169 11.80 -10.51 7.44
N LEU A 170 10.95 -9.69 8.08
CA LEU A 170 11.05 -9.46 9.52
C LEU A 170 10.67 -10.71 10.32
N LEU A 171 9.63 -11.46 9.92
CA LEU A 171 9.23 -12.71 10.57
C LEU A 171 10.30 -13.80 10.42
N GLU A 172 10.85 -13.98 9.21
CA GLU A 172 11.95 -14.90 8.96
C GLU A 172 13.16 -14.62 9.88
N ASN A 173 13.49 -13.35 10.11
CA ASN A 173 14.57 -12.96 11.02
C ASN A 173 14.24 -13.20 12.52
N LEU A 174 12.96 -13.29 12.89
CA LEU A 174 12.58 -13.68 14.27
C LEU A 174 12.79 -15.17 14.53
N GLU A 175 12.51 -16.02 13.53
CA GLU A 175 12.65 -17.48 13.64
C GLU A 175 14.12 -17.94 13.69
N ILE A 176 15.05 -17.13 13.19
CA ILE A 176 16.48 -17.46 13.11
C ILE A 176 17.24 -17.11 14.43
N LYS A 177 16.64 -16.33 15.33
CA LYS A 177 17.29 -16.01 16.62
C LYS A 177 17.09 -17.16 17.60
N PRO A 178 18.19 -17.87 18.00
CA PRO A 178 18.14 -18.93 19.01
C PRO A 178 17.79 -18.37 20.39
#